data_c1d886cfc4c5e496cf4e2588cd5513bc
#
_entry.id   c1d886cfc4c5e496cf4e2588cd5513bc
#
_cell.length_a   1.000
_cell.length_b   1.000
_cell.length_c   1.000
_cell.angle_alpha   90.00
_cell.angle_beta   90.00
_cell.angle_gamma   90.00
#
_symmetry.space_group_name_H-M   'P 1'
#
loop_
_entity.id
_entity.type
_entity.pdbx_description
1 polymer ?
#
loop_
_entity_poly.entity_id
_entity_poly.type
_entity_poly.pdbx_seq_one_letter_code
_entity_poly.pdbx_strand_id
1 'polypeptide(L)'
;ITPKIGAEDKHECEMVENGGISAEMKIEYADKIKWPDHLSPTRIGTLVEYPFDYLMEQLLCIVPDGKAQMANVKTTKGNVAHAVIDRLFSPRDGQKYSLPEEVKQRIDSEFDKVYTEVLEANGALLLLAENKLAEKLLHEQLRNCLDSLLEILSENELKVNPNECDFSVSKSGLP
;
A
#
# COMPACT_ATOMS: atom_id res chain seq x y z
N ILE A 1 -29.26 10.51 4.49
CA ILE A 1 -29.23 11.74 5.32
C ILE A 1 -28.36 12.71 4.55
N THR A 2 -29.01 13.63 3.82
CA THR A 2 -28.33 14.68 3.05
C THR A 2 -27.98 15.80 4.04
N PRO A 3 -26.71 16.23 4.15
CA PRO A 3 -26.37 17.37 4.98
C PRO A 3 -26.97 18.65 4.33
N LYS A 4 -27.78 19.38 5.08
CA LYS A 4 -28.18 20.73 4.69
C LYS A 4 -26.95 21.63 4.84
N ILE A 5 -26.39 22.04 3.71
CA ILE A 5 -25.42 23.14 3.67
C ILE A 5 -26.20 24.42 3.93
N GLY A 6 -25.94 25.04 5.07
CA GLY A 6 -26.52 26.32 5.42
C GLY A 6 -26.02 27.41 4.45
N ALA A 7 -26.97 28.08 3.81
CA ALA A 7 -26.70 29.08 2.79
C ALA A 7 -26.46 30.47 3.46
N GLU A 8 -25.41 30.65 4.28
CA GLU A 8 -25.11 31.96 4.87
C GLU A 8 -23.61 32.22 5.12
N ASP A 9 -22.70 31.64 4.33
CA ASP A 9 -21.31 32.14 4.34
C ASP A 9 -20.94 32.66 2.94
N LYS A 10 -21.27 33.93 2.70
CA LYS A 10 -20.72 34.70 1.60
C LYS A 10 -19.27 35.06 1.93
N HIS A 11 -18.32 34.24 1.51
CA HIS A 11 -16.93 34.68 1.46
C HIS A 11 -16.79 35.70 0.31
N GLU A 12 -16.66 36.97 0.66
CA GLU A 12 -16.25 38.00 -0.29
C GLU A 12 -14.79 37.75 -0.67
N CYS A 13 -14.56 37.39 -1.92
CA CYS A 13 -13.23 37.38 -2.51
C CYS A 13 -12.87 38.82 -2.87
N GLU A 14 -11.99 39.46 -2.12
CA GLU A 14 -11.38 40.72 -2.54
C GLU A 14 -10.37 40.44 -3.69
N MET A 15 -10.70 40.97 -4.86
CA MET A 15 -9.75 40.97 -5.99
C MET A 15 -8.70 42.05 -5.79
N VAL A 16 -7.46 41.65 -5.64
CA VAL A 16 -6.32 42.58 -5.57
C VAL A 16 -5.97 43.06 -6.99
N GLU A 17 -5.84 44.38 -7.20
CA GLU A 17 -5.68 45.06 -8.48
C GLU A 17 -4.38 44.73 -9.28
N ASN A 18 -3.54 43.84 -8.84
CA ASN A 18 -2.27 43.48 -9.49
C ASN A 18 -2.23 42.15 -10.20
N GLY A 19 -3.35 41.65 -10.70
CA GLY A 19 -3.37 40.52 -11.64
C GLY A 19 -2.95 39.16 -11.06
N GLY A 20 -2.69 39.03 -9.76
CA GLY A 20 -2.42 37.79 -9.07
C GLY A 20 -3.61 37.40 -8.20
N ILE A 21 -4.19 36.25 -8.45
CA ILE A 21 -5.18 35.66 -7.55
C ILE A 21 -4.41 35.12 -6.35
N SER A 22 -4.37 35.89 -5.26
CA SER A 22 -3.91 35.39 -3.98
C SER A 22 -5.13 34.87 -3.22
N ALA A 23 -5.41 33.58 -3.31
CA ALA A 23 -6.42 32.94 -2.49
C ALA A 23 -5.76 32.52 -1.18
N GLU A 24 -5.87 33.31 -0.12
CA GLU A 24 -5.60 32.85 1.23
C GLU A 24 -6.79 32.01 1.70
N MET A 25 -6.62 30.69 1.67
CA MET A 25 -7.62 29.79 2.24
C MET A 25 -7.36 29.66 3.74
N LYS A 26 -8.20 30.30 4.55
CA LYS A 26 -8.21 30.07 6.02
C LYS A 26 -9.06 28.86 6.34
N ILE A 27 -8.44 27.83 6.92
CA ILE A 27 -9.15 26.68 7.46
C ILE A 27 -9.59 27.03 8.87
N GLU A 28 -10.87 27.32 9.09
CA GLU A 28 -11.43 27.73 10.39
C GLU A 28 -11.27 26.70 11.51
N TYR A 29 -11.06 25.45 11.15
CA TYR A 29 -10.94 24.33 12.10
C TYR A 29 -9.57 23.65 12.04
N ALA A 30 -8.52 24.41 11.77
CA ALA A 30 -7.15 23.89 11.70
C ALA A 30 -6.71 23.15 12.98
N ASP A 31 -7.22 23.57 14.14
CA ASP A 31 -7.02 22.95 15.44
C ASP A 31 -7.63 21.55 15.57
N LYS A 32 -8.63 21.22 14.74
CA LYS A 32 -9.27 19.90 14.71
C LYS A 32 -8.57 18.91 13.78
N ILE A 33 -7.64 19.38 12.94
CA ILE A 33 -6.86 18.53 12.05
C ILE A 33 -5.83 17.78 12.88
N LYS A 34 -5.97 16.47 12.96
CA LYS A 34 -4.99 15.62 13.65
C LYS A 34 -3.89 15.21 12.68
N TRP A 35 -2.66 15.56 13.04
CA TRP A 35 -1.50 15.04 12.34
C TRP A 35 -1.30 13.56 12.67
N PRO A 36 -0.93 12.73 11.70
CA PRO A 36 -0.63 11.32 11.95
C PRO A 36 0.61 11.20 12.84
N ASP A 37 0.61 10.25 13.74
CA ASP A 37 1.73 9.98 14.64
C ASP A 37 2.96 9.47 13.88
N HIS A 38 2.76 8.86 12.72
CA HIS A 38 3.80 8.30 11.86
C HIS A 38 3.61 8.71 10.41
N LEU A 39 4.71 9.10 9.77
CA LEU A 39 4.76 9.44 8.35
C LEU A 39 5.62 8.41 7.62
N SER A 40 5.05 7.76 6.60
CA SER A 40 5.85 6.93 5.70
C SER A 40 6.72 7.82 4.78
N PRO A 41 7.85 7.31 4.25
CA PRO A 41 8.69 8.07 3.32
C PRO A 41 7.92 8.63 2.12
N THR A 42 6.97 7.86 1.59
CA THR A 42 6.10 8.29 0.49
C THR A 42 5.22 9.48 0.89
N ARG A 43 4.64 9.44 2.09
CA ARG A 43 3.82 10.54 2.62
C ARG A 43 4.64 11.80 2.87
N ILE A 44 5.89 11.66 3.30
CA ILE A 44 6.81 12.79 3.43
C ILE A 44 7.09 13.40 2.06
N GLY A 45 7.34 12.56 1.04
CA GLY A 45 7.50 13.03 -0.34
C GLY A 45 6.28 13.83 -0.82
N THR A 46 5.07 13.30 -0.65
CA THR A 46 3.83 14.00 -1.02
C THR A 46 3.67 15.32 -0.25
N LEU A 47 4.00 15.34 1.05
CA LEU A 47 3.91 16.58 1.86
C LEU A 47 4.87 17.67 1.35
N VAL A 48 6.07 17.29 0.91
CA VAL A 48 7.07 18.27 0.43
C VAL A 48 6.77 18.74 -0.99
N GLU A 49 6.39 17.83 -1.88
CA GLU A 49 6.18 18.14 -3.30
C GLU A 49 4.77 18.69 -3.56
N TYR A 50 3.77 18.18 -2.86
CA TYR A 50 2.34 18.49 -3.06
C TYR A 50 1.62 18.72 -1.72
N PRO A 51 1.95 19.77 -0.96
CA PRO A 51 1.41 19.98 0.39
C PRO A 51 -0.11 20.12 0.42
N PHE A 52 -0.70 20.67 -0.64
CA PHE A 52 -2.15 20.80 -0.74
C PHE A 52 -2.83 19.43 -0.93
N ASP A 53 -2.31 18.59 -1.81
CA ASP A 53 -2.84 17.24 -2.04
C ASP A 53 -2.69 16.41 -0.76
N TYR A 54 -1.57 16.54 -0.06
CA TYR A 54 -1.37 15.91 1.24
C TYR A 54 -2.44 16.35 2.26
N LEU A 55 -2.73 17.64 2.35
CA LEU A 55 -3.77 18.16 3.22
C LEU A 55 -5.14 17.55 2.88
N MET A 56 -5.51 17.59 1.62
CA MET A 56 -6.82 17.11 1.17
C MET A 56 -6.97 15.60 1.38
N GLU A 57 -6.04 14.81 0.89
CA GLU A 57 -6.14 13.36 0.89
C GLU A 57 -5.84 12.71 2.24
N GLN A 58 -4.79 13.17 2.93
CA GLN A 58 -4.28 12.50 4.11
C GLN A 58 -4.83 13.07 5.43
N LEU A 59 -5.07 14.37 5.49
CA LEU A 59 -5.55 15.01 6.72
C LEU A 59 -7.06 15.20 6.71
N LEU A 60 -7.64 15.61 5.60
CA LEU A 60 -9.07 15.85 5.46
C LEU A 60 -9.83 14.63 4.92
N CYS A 61 -9.13 13.59 4.46
CA CYS A 61 -9.70 12.38 3.84
C CYS A 61 -10.63 12.69 2.65
N ILE A 62 -10.38 13.80 1.95
CA ILE A 62 -11.09 14.17 0.74
C ILE A 62 -10.33 13.57 -0.43
N VAL A 63 -10.75 12.38 -0.82
CA VAL A 63 -10.16 11.69 -1.97
C VAL A 63 -10.96 12.08 -3.21
N PRO A 64 -10.32 12.40 -4.35
CA PRO A 64 -11.04 12.55 -5.60
C PRO A 64 -11.89 11.32 -5.83
N ASP A 65 -13.16 11.53 -6.20
CA ASP A 65 -14.10 10.42 -6.44
C ASP A 65 -13.45 9.43 -7.41
N GLY A 66 -13.05 8.29 -6.86
CA GLY A 66 -12.19 7.36 -7.55
C GLY A 66 -12.93 6.84 -8.77
N LYS A 67 -12.50 7.26 -9.94
CA LYS A 67 -12.79 6.49 -11.17
C LYS A 67 -12.43 5.06 -10.81
N ALA A 68 -13.43 4.18 -10.74
CA ALA A 68 -13.21 2.77 -10.47
C ALA A 68 -12.04 2.33 -11.36
N GLN A 69 -10.86 2.15 -10.75
CA GLN A 69 -9.70 1.73 -11.53
C GLN A 69 -10.04 0.35 -12.04
N MET A 70 -10.24 0.25 -13.36
CA MET A 70 -10.43 -1.04 -13.97
C MET A 70 -9.22 -1.90 -13.57
N ALA A 71 -9.50 -3.04 -12.95
CA ALA A 71 -8.48 -3.99 -12.61
C ALA A 71 -7.62 -4.27 -13.85
N ASN A 72 -6.31 -4.08 -13.76
CA ASN A 72 -5.41 -4.37 -14.86
C ASN A 72 -4.54 -5.58 -14.53
N VAL A 73 -4.10 -6.29 -15.55
CA VAL A 73 -3.29 -7.50 -15.43
C VAL A 73 -2.03 -7.27 -14.59
N LYS A 74 -1.38 -6.11 -14.73
CA LYS A 74 -0.15 -5.79 -14.01
C LYS A 74 -0.39 -5.66 -12.50
N THR A 75 -1.41 -4.93 -12.09
CA THR A 75 -1.79 -4.78 -10.68
C THR A 75 -2.26 -6.11 -10.10
N THR A 76 -3.06 -6.87 -10.85
CA THR A 76 -3.54 -8.20 -10.42
C THR A 76 -2.38 -9.16 -10.20
N LYS A 77 -1.37 -9.17 -11.06
CA LYS A 77 -0.14 -9.98 -10.86
C LYS A 77 0.57 -9.62 -9.56
N GLY A 78 0.72 -8.32 -9.28
CA GLY A 78 1.32 -7.86 -8.03
C GLY A 78 0.55 -8.33 -6.81
N ASN A 79 -0.77 -8.13 -6.80
CA ASN A 79 -1.62 -8.55 -5.68
C ASN A 79 -1.57 -10.06 -5.43
N VAL A 80 -1.60 -10.88 -6.49
CA VAL A 80 -1.46 -12.34 -6.36
C VAL A 80 -0.09 -12.71 -5.82
N ALA A 81 0.99 -12.12 -6.34
CA ALA A 81 2.34 -12.39 -5.87
C ALA A 81 2.51 -12.06 -4.38
N HIS A 82 2.10 -10.88 -3.94
CA HIS A 82 2.15 -10.48 -2.54
C HIS A 82 1.35 -11.43 -1.65
N ALA A 83 0.13 -11.77 -2.03
CA ALA A 83 -0.71 -12.67 -1.24
C ALA A 83 -0.14 -14.11 -1.13
N VAL A 84 0.51 -14.61 -2.17
CA VAL A 84 1.18 -15.92 -2.14
C VAL A 84 2.40 -15.87 -1.21
N ILE A 85 3.25 -14.84 -1.35
CA ILE A 85 4.43 -14.64 -0.48
C ILE A 85 3.97 -14.55 0.97
N ASP A 86 3.00 -13.72 1.25
CA ASP A 86 2.49 -13.52 2.61
C ASP A 86 2.02 -14.83 3.25
N ARG A 87 1.24 -15.65 2.53
CA ARG A 87 0.77 -16.94 3.03
C ARG A 87 1.89 -17.96 3.26
N LEU A 88 2.92 -17.98 2.41
CA LEU A 88 4.02 -18.95 2.51
C LEU A 88 5.03 -18.56 3.59
N PHE A 89 5.26 -17.27 3.76
CA PHE A 89 6.28 -16.74 4.68
C PHE A 89 5.73 -16.41 6.06
N SER A 90 4.41 -16.27 6.23
CA SER A 90 3.83 -15.99 7.55
C SER A 90 4.17 -17.08 8.56
N PRO A 91 4.59 -16.70 9.79
CA PRO A 91 4.84 -17.65 10.85
C PRO A 91 3.55 -18.39 11.24
N ARG A 92 3.70 -19.66 11.58
CA ARG A 92 2.61 -20.52 12.05
C ARG A 92 2.80 -20.85 13.52
N ASP A 93 1.77 -21.35 14.16
CA ASP A 93 1.83 -21.92 15.51
C ASP A 93 2.35 -20.97 16.61
N GLY A 94 2.06 -19.66 16.50
CA GLY A 94 2.46 -18.67 17.50
C GLY A 94 3.95 -18.31 17.46
N GLN A 95 4.67 -18.72 16.44
CA GLN A 95 6.05 -18.33 16.21
C GLN A 95 6.11 -16.82 15.88
N LYS A 96 7.17 -16.16 16.33
CA LYS A 96 7.40 -14.75 16.00
C LYS A 96 8.04 -14.55 14.62
N TYR A 97 8.80 -15.55 14.17
CA TYR A 97 9.55 -15.52 12.92
C TYR A 97 9.41 -16.85 12.19
N SER A 98 9.51 -16.84 10.87
CA SER A 98 9.66 -18.06 10.07
C SER A 98 11.13 -18.29 9.72
N LEU A 99 11.57 -19.53 9.85
CA LEU A 99 12.92 -19.92 9.44
C LEU A 99 12.94 -20.24 7.93
N PRO A 100 14.03 -19.91 7.21
CA PRO A 100 14.14 -20.17 5.77
C PRO A 100 13.89 -21.64 5.40
N GLU A 101 14.35 -22.58 6.21
CA GLU A 101 14.16 -24.03 6.00
C GLU A 101 12.69 -24.46 6.07
N GLU A 102 11.94 -23.92 7.05
CA GLU A 102 10.51 -24.20 7.18
C GLU A 102 9.72 -23.60 6.01
N VAL A 103 10.10 -22.39 5.58
CA VAL A 103 9.49 -21.75 4.42
C VAL A 103 9.79 -22.55 3.14
N LYS A 104 11.01 -23.07 2.98
CA LYS A 104 11.39 -23.91 1.86
C LYS A 104 10.51 -25.17 1.78
N GLN A 105 10.33 -25.86 2.90
CA GLN A 105 9.45 -27.02 2.96
C GLN A 105 8.01 -26.69 2.55
N ARG A 106 7.49 -25.52 2.97
CA ARG A 106 6.15 -25.07 2.57
C ARG A 106 6.09 -24.75 1.08
N ILE A 107 7.09 -24.08 0.53
CA ILE A 107 7.14 -23.80 -0.90
C ILE A 107 7.15 -25.13 -1.69
N ASP A 108 7.94 -26.10 -1.28
CA ASP A 108 8.02 -27.38 -1.97
C ASP A 108 6.73 -28.21 -1.89
N SER A 109 5.98 -28.11 -0.79
CA SER A 109 4.80 -28.91 -0.56
C SER A 109 3.46 -28.23 -0.84
N GLU A 110 3.38 -26.91 -0.67
CA GLU A 110 2.11 -26.18 -0.64
C GLU A 110 2.01 -25.07 -1.71
N PHE A 111 3.09 -24.75 -2.43
CA PHE A 111 3.10 -23.62 -3.37
C PHE A 111 1.97 -23.66 -4.38
N ASP A 112 1.78 -24.78 -5.09
CA ASP A 112 0.77 -24.89 -6.15
C ASP A 112 -0.65 -24.75 -5.58
N LYS A 113 -0.87 -25.30 -4.38
CA LYS A 113 -2.15 -25.17 -3.70
C LYS A 113 -2.43 -23.74 -3.28
N VAL A 114 -1.46 -23.11 -2.60
CA VAL A 114 -1.58 -21.72 -2.15
C VAL A 114 -1.73 -20.76 -3.34
N TYR A 115 -0.97 -20.98 -4.41
CA TYR A 115 -1.09 -20.20 -5.63
C TYR A 115 -2.49 -20.27 -6.23
N THR A 116 -3.04 -21.49 -6.35
CA THR A 116 -4.38 -21.71 -6.90
C THR A 116 -5.45 -21.02 -6.03
N GLU A 117 -5.40 -21.20 -4.72
CA GLU A 117 -6.34 -20.57 -3.79
C GLU A 117 -6.28 -19.04 -3.85
N VAL A 118 -5.07 -18.46 -3.93
CA VAL A 118 -4.89 -17.02 -4.05
C VAL A 118 -5.35 -16.51 -5.41
N LEU A 119 -5.06 -17.26 -6.47
CA LEU A 119 -5.49 -16.91 -7.83
C LEU A 119 -7.01 -16.86 -7.94
N GLU A 120 -7.71 -17.83 -7.35
CA GLU A 120 -9.18 -17.85 -7.30
C GLU A 120 -9.74 -16.66 -6.49
N ALA A 121 -9.08 -16.29 -5.40
CA ALA A 121 -9.55 -15.21 -4.53
C ALA A 121 -9.25 -13.81 -5.09
N ASN A 122 -8.05 -13.60 -5.64
CA ASN A 122 -7.53 -12.27 -5.99
C ASN A 122 -7.17 -12.10 -7.46
N GLY A 123 -7.17 -13.18 -8.24
CA GLY A 123 -6.64 -13.23 -9.59
C GLY A 123 -7.68 -13.36 -10.70
N ALA A 124 -8.95 -13.00 -10.46
CA ALA A 124 -10.05 -13.22 -11.41
C ALA A 124 -9.72 -12.79 -12.85
N LEU A 125 -8.99 -11.68 -13.02
CA LEU A 125 -8.58 -11.18 -14.34
C LEU A 125 -7.57 -12.12 -15.02
N LEU A 126 -6.70 -12.81 -14.26
CA LEU A 126 -5.71 -13.75 -14.80
C LEU A 126 -6.34 -15.09 -15.20
N LEU A 127 -7.52 -15.42 -14.66
CA LEU A 127 -8.27 -16.63 -15.00
C LEU A 127 -8.97 -16.52 -16.37
N LEU A 128 -9.04 -15.33 -16.95
CA LEU A 128 -9.61 -15.14 -18.29
C LEU A 128 -8.74 -15.84 -19.34
N ALA A 129 -9.39 -16.43 -20.35
CA ALA A 129 -8.72 -17.19 -21.40
C ALA A 129 -7.61 -16.40 -22.13
N GLU A 130 -7.82 -15.10 -22.33
CA GLU A 130 -6.88 -14.17 -22.96
C GLU A 130 -5.62 -13.93 -22.10
N ASN A 131 -5.70 -14.10 -20.80
CA ASN A 131 -4.61 -13.87 -19.86
C ASN A 131 -3.90 -15.15 -19.39
N LYS A 132 -4.26 -16.31 -19.95
CA LYS A 132 -3.71 -17.60 -19.54
C LYS A 132 -2.19 -17.72 -19.67
N LEU A 133 -1.59 -17.05 -20.67
CA LEU A 133 -0.14 -16.99 -20.80
C LEU A 133 0.49 -16.13 -19.68
N ALA A 134 -0.17 -15.02 -19.35
CA ALA A 134 0.29 -14.13 -18.29
C ALA A 134 0.21 -14.80 -16.90
N GLU A 135 -0.78 -15.64 -16.67
CA GLU A 135 -0.93 -16.45 -15.47
C GLU A 135 0.19 -17.49 -15.35
N LYS A 136 0.45 -18.27 -16.41
CA LYS A 136 1.54 -19.27 -16.43
C LYS A 136 2.90 -18.65 -16.17
N LEU A 137 3.19 -17.54 -16.84
CA LEU A 137 4.45 -16.83 -16.66
C LEU A 137 4.59 -16.30 -15.22
N LEU A 138 3.50 -15.82 -14.61
CA LEU A 138 3.51 -15.39 -13.22
C LEU A 138 3.84 -16.56 -12.28
N HIS A 139 3.22 -17.71 -12.48
CA HIS A 139 3.47 -18.91 -11.69
C HIS A 139 4.94 -19.32 -11.71
N GLU A 140 5.54 -19.44 -12.92
CA GLU A 140 6.95 -19.80 -13.08
C GLU A 140 7.90 -18.73 -12.50
N GLN A 141 7.64 -17.46 -12.79
CA GLN A 141 8.46 -16.36 -12.27
C GLN A 141 8.41 -16.27 -10.75
N LEU A 142 7.22 -16.46 -10.18
CA LEU A 142 7.05 -16.40 -8.72
C LEU A 142 7.79 -17.57 -8.05
N ARG A 143 7.71 -18.77 -8.59
CA ARG A 143 8.45 -19.93 -8.07
C ARG A 143 9.96 -19.68 -8.07
N ASN A 144 10.51 -19.23 -9.19
CA ASN A 144 11.93 -18.91 -9.31
C ASN A 144 12.36 -17.77 -8.35
N CYS A 145 11.49 -16.76 -8.20
CA CYS A 145 11.75 -15.65 -7.30
C CYS A 145 11.80 -16.10 -5.82
N LEU A 146 10.88 -17.00 -5.43
CA LEU A 146 10.85 -17.56 -4.09
C LEU A 146 12.09 -18.40 -3.78
N ASP A 147 12.53 -19.22 -4.73
CA ASP A 147 13.75 -20.03 -4.57
C ASP A 147 14.99 -19.13 -4.41
N SER A 148 15.12 -18.09 -5.23
CA SER A 148 16.21 -17.10 -5.11
C SER A 148 16.16 -16.31 -3.80
N LEU A 149 14.96 -15.94 -3.35
CA LEU A 149 14.78 -15.24 -2.09
C LEU A 149 15.21 -16.12 -0.89
N LEU A 150 14.84 -17.40 -0.91
CA LEU A 150 15.24 -18.35 0.13
C LEU A 150 16.76 -18.54 0.18
N GLU A 151 17.42 -18.58 -0.97
CA GLU A 151 18.88 -18.67 -1.06
C GLU A 151 19.53 -17.46 -0.35
N ILE A 152 19.08 -16.24 -0.68
CA ILE A 152 19.57 -15.00 -0.04
C ILE A 152 19.30 -15.00 1.46
N LEU A 153 18.12 -15.42 1.91
CA LEU A 153 17.78 -15.48 3.33
C LEU A 153 18.64 -16.49 4.08
N SER A 154 18.89 -17.65 3.48
CA SER A 154 19.72 -18.70 4.06
C SER A 154 21.18 -18.30 4.15
N GLU A 155 21.75 -17.73 3.09
CA GLU A 155 23.14 -17.27 3.04
C GLU A 155 23.45 -16.17 4.07
N ASN A 156 22.46 -15.32 4.35
CA ASN A 156 22.62 -14.20 5.27
C ASN A 156 22.07 -14.49 6.68
N GLU A 157 21.65 -15.72 6.97
CA GLU A 157 21.07 -16.13 8.26
C GLU A 157 19.89 -15.24 8.71
N LEU A 158 19.11 -14.73 7.73
CA LEU A 158 18.00 -13.83 7.99
C LEU A 158 16.72 -14.59 8.36
N LYS A 159 15.95 -14.02 9.29
CA LYS A 159 14.64 -14.53 9.69
C LYS A 159 13.55 -13.64 9.11
N VAL A 160 12.46 -14.25 8.65
CA VAL A 160 11.33 -13.50 8.09
C VAL A 160 10.39 -13.06 9.19
N ASN A 161 10.16 -11.75 9.28
CA ASN A 161 9.12 -11.16 10.11
C ASN A 161 7.95 -10.73 9.21
N PRO A 162 6.73 -11.18 9.46
CA PRO A 162 5.56 -10.81 8.64
C PRO A 162 5.10 -9.36 8.87
N ASN A 163 5.49 -8.76 9.99
CA ASN A 163 5.15 -7.37 10.25
C ASN A 163 6.12 -6.48 9.49
N GLU A 164 5.60 -5.58 8.68
CA GLU A 164 6.37 -4.46 8.15
C GLU A 164 7.11 -3.81 9.31
N CYS A 165 8.42 -3.58 9.14
CA CYS A 165 9.21 -2.95 10.18
C CYS A 165 8.71 -1.53 10.39
N ASP A 166 7.96 -1.29 11.45
CA ASP A 166 7.65 0.04 11.94
C ASP A 166 8.95 0.67 12.47
N PHE A 167 9.55 1.53 11.66
CA PHE A 167 10.64 2.38 12.12
C PHE A 167 10.05 3.51 12.96
N SER A 168 9.88 3.27 14.26
CA SER A 168 9.65 4.35 15.20
C SER A 168 10.96 5.08 15.47
N VAL A 169 11.13 6.25 14.86
CA VAL A 169 12.20 7.17 15.29
C VAL A 169 11.79 7.74 16.63
N SER A 170 12.36 7.24 17.72
CA SER A 170 12.19 7.84 19.03
C SER A 170 12.80 9.24 18.97
N LYS A 171 12.05 10.25 19.43
CA LYS A 171 12.45 11.68 19.44
C LYS A 171 13.72 12.00 20.28
N SER A 172 14.40 11.02 20.80
CA SER A 172 15.56 11.17 21.69
C SER A 172 16.92 11.12 20.99
N GLY A 173 16.99 11.44 19.68
CA GLY A 173 18.24 11.25 18.95
C GLY A 173 18.53 12.15 17.77
N LEU A 174 17.91 13.32 17.70
CA LEU A 174 18.38 14.38 16.77
C LEU A 174 19.28 15.33 17.57
N PRO A 175 20.54 15.56 17.10
CA PRO A 175 21.41 16.55 17.70
C PRO A 175 20.91 17.96 17.54
#